data_183e1a83fca375122c91ce2d10df376d
#
_entry.id   183e1a83fca375122c91ce2d10df376d
#
_cell.length_a   1.000
_cell.length_b   1.000
_cell.length_c   1.000
_cell.angle_alpha   90.00
_cell.angle_beta   90.00
_cell.angle_gamma   90.00
#
_symmetry.space_group_name_H-M   'P 1'
#
loop_
_entity.id
_entity.type
_entity.pdbx_description
1 polymer ?
#
loop_
_entity_poly.entity_id
_entity_poly.type
_entity_poly.pdbx_seq_one_letter_code
_entity_poly.pdbx_strand_id
1 'polypeptide(L)'
;MKKLASIILASTILLTGCSSNDKTAMLENAVKSSKELIAKEKFEQAKGILLYVSQNGGSKIDEYSNLMGQLDTLTLAIEYYEKEQYKECIPLLKELFSNENTESGIIKGVVSLGKKIEEKTKNNKNEGDSTVVSSPIYWDNLYSSSHLIQKSINYKVENVIDNNPSTAWIEKSIGDGIGQFIQFSSDKTFRVDKIDIINGFSKNQDIYLKNNRVKKVVLEFSDKSQQVHELSDNNMDYQTIDVGGINTNSVKVIIEEVYTNGRKYSDTCISEISMYGQEI
;
A
#
# COMPACT_ATOMS: atom_id res chain seq x y z
N MET A 1 -14.43 -33.00 -0.87
CA MET A 1 -15.74 -32.31 -0.90
C MET A 1 -16.36 -32.35 0.49
N LYS A 2 -16.02 -31.37 1.33
CA LYS A 2 -16.72 -31.16 2.62
C LYS A 2 -17.67 -29.99 2.40
N LYS A 3 -18.95 -30.23 2.45
CA LYS A 3 -20.03 -29.24 2.37
C LYS A 3 -19.84 -28.27 3.56
N LEU A 4 -19.57 -27.00 3.28
CA LEU A 4 -19.72 -25.94 4.26
C LEU A 4 -21.23 -25.82 4.57
N ALA A 5 -21.58 -26.26 5.76
CA ALA A 5 -22.90 -25.98 6.33
C ALA A 5 -22.88 -24.52 6.78
N SER A 6 -23.55 -23.65 6.03
CA SER A 6 -23.87 -22.28 6.47
C SER A 6 -24.74 -22.37 7.72
N ILE A 7 -24.14 -22.13 8.87
CA ILE A 7 -24.91 -21.89 10.11
C ILE A 7 -25.33 -20.41 10.04
N ILE A 8 -26.50 -20.21 9.42
CA ILE A 8 -27.25 -18.96 9.59
C ILE A 8 -27.81 -19.00 11.01
N LEU A 9 -27.11 -18.34 11.92
CA LEU A 9 -27.68 -17.99 13.22
C LEU A 9 -28.60 -16.78 12.99
N ALA A 10 -29.75 -17.05 12.38
CA ALA A 10 -30.85 -16.10 12.33
C ALA A 10 -31.37 -15.98 13.77
N SER A 11 -30.89 -14.97 14.50
CA SER A 11 -31.69 -14.42 15.59
C SER A 11 -32.92 -13.83 14.92
N THR A 12 -34.01 -14.56 14.94
CA THR A 12 -35.36 -14.16 14.50
C THR A 12 -35.77 -12.90 15.28
N ILE A 13 -35.47 -11.72 14.72
CA ILE A 13 -36.10 -10.48 15.15
C ILE A 13 -37.44 -10.43 14.42
N LEU A 14 -38.49 -10.73 15.17
CA LEU A 14 -39.87 -10.62 14.72
C LEU A 14 -40.17 -9.15 14.32
N LEU A 15 -40.21 -8.90 13.02
CA LEU A 15 -40.67 -7.66 12.43
C LEU A 15 -42.21 -7.61 12.47
N THR A 16 -42.77 -7.18 13.58
CA THR A 16 -44.18 -6.79 13.63
C THR A 16 -44.22 -5.29 13.90
N GLY A 17 -44.54 -4.50 12.85
CA GLY A 17 -45.08 -3.15 13.01
C GLY A 17 -44.08 -2.04 13.35
N CYS A 18 -42.84 -2.05 12.83
CA CYS A 18 -41.93 -0.93 13.01
C CYS A 18 -42.24 0.23 12.06
N SER A 19 -42.15 1.46 12.57
CA SER A 19 -42.16 2.67 11.76
C SER A 19 -40.95 2.71 10.83
N SER A 20 -40.98 3.50 9.75
CA SER A 20 -39.84 3.62 8.82
C SER A 20 -38.53 4.05 9.52
N ASN A 21 -38.63 4.86 10.57
CA ASN A 21 -37.49 5.31 11.37
C ASN A 21 -36.88 4.17 12.19
N ASP A 22 -37.70 3.29 12.77
CA ASP A 22 -37.24 2.13 13.55
C ASP A 22 -36.48 1.15 12.66
N LYS A 23 -36.95 0.97 11.41
CA LYS A 23 -36.28 0.11 10.44
C LYS A 23 -34.90 0.65 10.07
N THR A 24 -34.78 1.95 9.82
CA THR A 24 -33.47 2.59 9.49
C THR A 24 -32.49 2.43 10.64
N ALA A 25 -32.89 2.76 11.86
CA ALA A 25 -32.04 2.60 13.05
C ALA A 25 -31.59 1.15 13.28
N MET A 26 -32.47 0.18 12.98
CA MET A 26 -32.11 -1.25 13.05
C MET A 26 -31.04 -1.64 12.02
N LEU A 27 -31.15 -1.13 10.79
CA LEU A 27 -30.17 -1.40 9.73
C LEU A 27 -28.83 -0.72 10.01
N GLU A 28 -28.82 0.50 10.55
CA GLU A 28 -27.61 1.20 11.03
C GLU A 28 -26.91 0.40 12.13
N ASN A 29 -27.67 -0.10 13.12
CA ASN A 29 -27.13 -0.97 14.16
C ASN A 29 -26.54 -2.28 13.57
N ALA A 30 -27.14 -2.83 12.52
CA ALA A 30 -26.59 -4.01 11.84
C ALA A 30 -25.26 -3.68 11.14
N VAL A 31 -25.11 -2.50 10.49
CA VAL A 31 -23.83 -2.05 9.94
C VAL A 31 -22.78 -1.93 11.04
N LYS A 32 -23.12 -1.32 12.18
CA LYS A 32 -22.24 -1.23 13.35
C LYS A 32 -21.81 -2.61 13.86
N SER A 33 -22.75 -3.56 13.95
CA SER A 33 -22.45 -4.93 14.38
C SER A 33 -21.52 -5.64 13.39
N SER A 34 -21.60 -5.34 12.09
CA SER A 34 -20.66 -5.89 11.10
C SER A 34 -19.25 -5.38 11.34
N LYS A 35 -19.05 -4.11 11.72
CA LYS A 35 -17.73 -3.57 12.11
C LYS A 35 -17.13 -4.29 13.32
N GLU A 36 -17.97 -4.60 14.33
CA GLU A 36 -17.51 -5.36 15.49
C GLU A 36 -17.07 -6.79 15.12
N LEU A 37 -17.74 -7.41 14.14
CA LEU A 37 -17.33 -8.73 13.62
C LEU A 37 -16.04 -8.63 12.80
N ILE A 38 -15.89 -7.58 11.99
CA ILE A 38 -14.64 -7.31 11.26
C ILE A 38 -13.48 -7.14 12.25
N ALA A 39 -13.66 -6.38 13.33
CA ALA A 39 -12.63 -6.20 14.36
C ALA A 39 -12.22 -7.52 15.05
N LYS A 40 -13.10 -8.53 15.03
CA LYS A 40 -12.86 -9.89 15.55
C LYS A 40 -12.46 -10.89 14.44
N GLU A 41 -12.14 -10.41 13.25
CA GLU A 41 -11.76 -11.20 12.07
C GLU A 41 -12.83 -12.24 11.64
N LYS A 42 -14.11 -11.97 11.95
CA LYS A 42 -15.25 -12.82 11.57
C LYS A 42 -15.87 -12.34 10.26
N PHE A 43 -15.07 -12.32 9.20
CA PHE A 43 -15.40 -11.67 7.93
C PHE A 43 -16.64 -12.21 7.25
N GLU A 44 -16.82 -13.53 7.21
CA GLU A 44 -18.01 -14.18 6.62
C GLU A 44 -19.29 -13.79 7.37
N GLN A 45 -19.23 -13.70 8.70
CA GLN A 45 -20.38 -13.29 9.50
C GLN A 45 -20.71 -11.81 9.28
N ALA A 46 -19.69 -10.96 9.22
CA ALA A 46 -19.84 -9.54 8.91
C ALA A 46 -20.48 -9.33 7.53
N LYS A 47 -19.98 -10.05 6.52
CA LYS A 47 -20.53 -10.04 5.15
C LYS A 47 -21.98 -10.48 5.11
N GLY A 48 -22.35 -11.55 5.85
CA GLY A 48 -23.73 -12.00 5.97
C GLY A 48 -24.67 -10.95 6.53
N ILE A 49 -24.23 -10.18 7.55
CA ILE A 49 -25.01 -9.05 8.09
C ILE A 49 -25.18 -7.95 7.05
N LEU A 50 -24.11 -7.57 6.34
CA LEU A 50 -24.19 -6.52 5.31
C LEU A 50 -25.08 -6.94 4.13
N LEU A 51 -25.07 -8.21 3.74
CA LEU A 51 -26.02 -8.74 2.74
C LEU A 51 -27.47 -8.61 3.20
N TYR A 52 -27.75 -8.91 4.49
CA TYR A 52 -29.08 -8.68 5.07
C TYR A 52 -29.46 -7.19 5.03
N VAL A 53 -28.54 -6.28 5.38
CA VAL A 53 -28.76 -4.83 5.31
C VAL A 53 -29.14 -4.40 3.89
N SER A 54 -28.42 -4.87 2.88
CA SER A 54 -28.71 -4.57 1.46
C SER A 54 -30.10 -5.06 1.05
N GLN A 55 -30.41 -6.31 1.34
CA GLN A 55 -31.71 -6.94 0.99
C GLN A 55 -32.92 -6.23 1.63
N ASN A 56 -32.69 -5.53 2.73
CA ASN A 56 -33.72 -4.76 3.43
C ASN A 56 -33.73 -3.26 3.12
N GLY A 57 -33.01 -2.81 2.09
CA GLY A 57 -32.99 -1.43 1.60
C GLY A 57 -32.00 -0.53 2.31
N GLY A 58 -31.04 -1.07 3.07
CA GLY A 58 -30.01 -0.33 3.80
C GLY A 58 -28.75 -0.02 3.02
N SER A 59 -28.70 -0.27 1.70
CA SER A 59 -27.50 0.00 0.88
C SER A 59 -27.09 1.47 0.77
N LYS A 60 -27.95 2.40 1.19
CA LYS A 60 -27.68 3.85 1.25
C LYS A 60 -27.21 4.32 2.62
N ILE A 61 -27.10 3.43 3.60
CA ILE A 61 -26.58 3.75 4.94
C ILE A 61 -25.09 4.07 4.78
N ASP A 62 -24.66 5.13 5.47
CA ASP A 62 -23.26 5.51 5.53
C ASP A 62 -22.37 4.34 5.94
N GLU A 63 -21.18 4.27 5.37
CA GLU A 63 -20.21 3.19 5.57
C GLU A 63 -20.56 1.83 4.96
N TYR A 64 -21.85 1.53 4.64
CA TYR A 64 -22.25 0.23 4.09
C TYR A 64 -21.44 -0.16 2.85
N SER A 65 -21.40 0.72 1.85
CA SER A 65 -20.71 0.44 0.57
C SER A 65 -19.22 0.24 0.75
N ASN A 66 -18.60 1.02 1.62
CA ASN A 66 -17.18 0.93 1.92
C ASN A 66 -16.84 -0.41 2.61
N LEU A 67 -17.60 -0.77 3.66
CA LEU A 67 -17.41 -2.03 4.37
C LEU A 67 -17.64 -3.25 3.48
N MET A 68 -18.69 -3.22 2.67
CA MET A 68 -19.04 -4.32 1.77
C MET A 68 -17.94 -4.51 0.71
N GLY A 69 -17.46 -3.41 0.09
CA GLY A 69 -16.39 -3.46 -0.89
C GLY A 69 -15.08 -4.03 -0.30
N GLN A 70 -14.69 -3.59 0.89
CA GLN A 70 -13.51 -4.11 1.58
C GLN A 70 -13.62 -5.60 1.91
N LEU A 71 -14.79 -6.06 2.37
CA LEU A 71 -15.04 -7.48 2.65
C LEU A 71 -15.08 -8.32 1.39
N ASP A 72 -15.63 -7.80 0.29
CA ASP A 72 -15.63 -8.49 -0.99
C ASP A 72 -14.19 -8.67 -1.50
N THR A 73 -13.37 -7.62 -1.46
CA THR A 73 -11.96 -7.69 -1.86
C THR A 73 -11.17 -8.65 -0.97
N LEU A 74 -11.35 -8.62 0.36
CA LEU A 74 -10.65 -9.53 1.26
C LEU A 74 -11.09 -10.99 1.09
N THR A 75 -12.40 -11.25 0.94
CA THR A 75 -12.90 -12.62 0.72
C THR A 75 -12.42 -13.18 -0.62
N LEU A 76 -12.34 -12.36 -1.66
CA LEU A 76 -11.77 -12.76 -2.95
C LEU A 76 -10.26 -13.07 -2.82
N ALA A 77 -9.51 -12.26 -2.06
CA ALA A 77 -8.10 -12.55 -1.77
C ALA A 77 -7.92 -13.89 -1.02
N ILE A 78 -8.80 -14.18 -0.05
CA ILE A 78 -8.79 -15.46 0.67
C ILE A 78 -9.08 -16.63 -0.29
N GLU A 79 -10.05 -16.49 -1.20
CA GLU A 79 -10.33 -17.53 -2.21
C GLU A 79 -9.14 -17.80 -3.12
N TYR A 80 -8.44 -16.76 -3.59
CA TYR A 80 -7.22 -16.92 -4.38
C TYR A 80 -6.11 -17.60 -3.57
N TYR A 81 -5.96 -17.24 -2.29
CA TYR A 81 -5.00 -17.88 -1.39
C TYR A 81 -5.29 -19.38 -1.23
N GLU A 82 -6.57 -19.77 -1.02
CA GLU A 82 -6.96 -21.17 -0.87
C GLU A 82 -6.71 -22.00 -2.15
N LYS A 83 -6.76 -21.34 -3.32
CA LYS A 83 -6.44 -21.94 -4.63
C LYS A 83 -4.95 -21.87 -4.97
N GLU A 84 -4.11 -21.38 -4.05
CA GLU A 84 -2.67 -21.16 -4.24
C GLU A 84 -2.33 -20.18 -5.40
N GLN A 85 -3.31 -19.36 -5.81
CA GLN A 85 -3.19 -18.34 -6.85
C GLN A 85 -2.67 -17.02 -6.24
N TYR A 86 -1.40 -17.02 -5.80
CA TYR A 86 -0.83 -15.89 -5.06
C TYR A 86 -0.64 -14.65 -5.92
N LYS A 87 -0.45 -14.80 -7.24
CA LYS A 87 -0.31 -13.66 -8.17
C LYS A 87 -1.58 -12.83 -8.24
N GLU A 88 -2.74 -13.45 -8.13
CA GLU A 88 -4.05 -12.82 -8.11
C GLU A 88 -4.42 -12.31 -6.70
N CYS A 89 -3.96 -13.00 -5.65
CA CYS A 89 -4.22 -12.64 -4.26
C CYS A 89 -3.49 -11.35 -3.84
N ILE A 90 -2.19 -11.25 -4.13
CA ILE A 90 -1.32 -10.16 -3.65
C ILE A 90 -1.79 -8.75 -4.05
N PRO A 91 -2.24 -8.48 -5.29
CA PRO A 91 -2.76 -7.16 -5.66
C PRO A 91 -3.96 -6.71 -4.83
N LEU A 92 -4.87 -7.63 -4.50
CA LEU A 92 -6.06 -7.35 -3.67
C LEU A 92 -5.66 -6.99 -2.23
N LEU A 93 -4.66 -7.68 -1.68
CA LEU A 93 -4.13 -7.35 -0.35
C LEU A 93 -3.45 -5.97 -0.35
N LYS A 94 -2.74 -5.62 -1.41
CA LYS A 94 -2.12 -4.31 -1.56
C LYS A 94 -3.17 -3.20 -1.66
N GLU A 95 -4.22 -3.39 -2.43
CA GLU A 95 -5.34 -2.46 -2.55
C GLU A 95 -5.94 -2.13 -1.18
N LEU A 96 -6.28 -3.17 -0.40
CA LEU A 96 -6.83 -2.99 0.95
C LEU A 96 -5.84 -2.34 1.90
N PHE A 97 -4.56 -2.67 1.83
CA PHE A 97 -3.53 -2.14 2.72
C PHE A 97 -3.23 -0.67 2.45
N SER A 98 -3.29 -0.24 1.18
CA SER A 98 -3.00 1.14 0.76
C SER A 98 -4.18 2.10 0.89
N ASN A 99 -5.39 1.61 1.13
CA ASN A 99 -6.57 2.45 1.26
C ASN A 99 -6.70 2.95 2.72
N GLU A 100 -6.55 4.25 2.93
CA GLU A 100 -6.64 4.91 4.24
C GLU A 100 -7.97 4.68 4.98
N ASN A 101 -9.04 4.42 4.23
CA ASN A 101 -10.37 4.17 4.79
C ASN A 101 -10.62 2.67 5.08
N THR A 102 -9.60 1.82 4.99
CA THR A 102 -9.75 0.40 5.29
C THR A 102 -9.91 0.17 6.80
N GLU A 103 -10.95 -0.56 7.18
CA GLU A 103 -11.22 -0.91 8.58
C GLU A 103 -10.04 -1.68 9.20
N SER A 104 -9.69 -1.32 10.42
CA SER A 104 -8.52 -1.88 11.13
C SER A 104 -8.55 -3.41 11.25
N GLY A 105 -9.74 -4.01 11.37
CA GLY A 105 -9.92 -5.47 11.37
C GLY A 105 -9.66 -6.10 10.00
N ILE A 106 -9.98 -5.41 8.91
CA ILE A 106 -9.62 -5.82 7.55
C ILE A 106 -8.11 -5.79 7.38
N ILE A 107 -7.43 -4.72 7.81
CA ILE A 107 -5.95 -4.63 7.79
C ILE A 107 -5.31 -5.79 8.55
N LYS A 108 -5.83 -6.18 9.72
CA LYS A 108 -5.36 -7.37 10.43
C LYS A 108 -5.48 -8.64 9.59
N GLY A 109 -6.62 -8.83 8.93
CA GLY A 109 -6.83 -9.95 8.00
C GLY A 109 -5.84 -9.95 6.85
N VAL A 110 -5.59 -8.78 6.24
CA VAL A 110 -4.60 -8.59 5.17
C VAL A 110 -3.20 -9.00 5.64
N VAL A 111 -2.76 -8.50 6.80
CA VAL A 111 -1.44 -8.82 7.38
C VAL A 111 -1.33 -10.32 7.71
N SER A 112 -2.39 -10.91 8.29
CA SER A 112 -2.42 -12.35 8.62
C SER A 112 -2.31 -13.21 7.36
N LEU A 113 -3.04 -12.84 6.29
CA LEU A 113 -3.01 -13.58 5.02
C LEU A 113 -1.66 -13.42 4.32
N GLY A 114 -1.08 -12.22 4.33
CA GLY A 114 0.26 -11.96 3.80
C GLY A 114 1.33 -12.84 4.45
N LYS A 115 1.33 -12.97 5.78
CA LYS A 115 2.23 -13.88 6.51
C LYS A 115 2.05 -15.34 6.10
N LYS A 116 0.81 -15.82 5.94
CA LYS A 116 0.52 -17.18 5.49
C LYS A 116 1.04 -17.46 4.07
N ILE A 117 0.94 -16.48 3.17
CA ILE A 117 1.50 -16.57 1.82
C ILE A 117 3.03 -16.71 1.92
N GLU A 118 3.66 -15.86 2.72
CA GLU A 118 5.10 -15.89 2.94
C GLU A 118 5.58 -17.25 3.49
N GLU A 119 4.92 -17.79 4.51
CA GLU A 119 5.22 -19.10 5.09
C GLU A 119 5.08 -20.25 4.06
N LYS A 120 4.00 -20.25 3.27
CA LYS A 120 3.80 -21.27 2.23
C LYS A 120 4.82 -21.18 1.11
N THR A 121 5.18 -19.98 0.69
CA THR A 121 6.15 -19.77 -0.38
C THR A 121 7.60 -20.07 0.06
N LYS A 122 7.93 -19.87 1.36
CA LYS A 122 9.21 -20.30 1.94
C LYS A 122 9.37 -21.83 1.97
N ASN A 123 8.31 -22.58 2.22
CA ASN A 123 8.35 -24.06 2.31
C ASN A 123 8.43 -24.76 0.93
N ASN A 124 8.06 -24.09 -0.16
CA ASN A 124 8.13 -24.63 -1.51
C ASN A 124 9.50 -24.43 -2.21
N LYS A 125 10.53 -23.99 -1.50
CA LYS A 125 11.87 -23.71 -2.06
C LYS A 125 12.73 -24.95 -2.41
N ASN A 126 12.16 -26.16 -2.56
CA ASN A 126 12.93 -27.37 -2.88
C ASN A 126 12.80 -27.89 -4.31
N GLU A 127 12.13 -27.21 -5.24
CA GLU A 127 12.19 -27.59 -6.67
C GLU A 127 12.10 -26.32 -7.56
N GLY A 128 13.20 -26.00 -8.15
CA GLY A 128 13.56 -25.31 -9.40
C GLY A 128 12.55 -24.43 -10.11
N ASP A 129 12.01 -23.36 -9.49
CA ASP A 129 11.68 -22.12 -10.19
C ASP A 129 11.66 -20.96 -9.16
N SER A 130 12.70 -20.12 -9.22
CA SER A 130 12.94 -19.06 -8.25
C SER A 130 12.11 -17.81 -8.56
N THR A 131 10.80 -17.85 -8.38
CA THR A 131 10.03 -16.61 -8.17
C THR A 131 10.14 -16.22 -6.71
N VAL A 132 11.19 -15.48 -6.37
CA VAL A 132 11.35 -14.85 -5.05
C VAL A 132 10.17 -13.90 -4.84
N VAL A 133 9.24 -14.24 -3.93
CA VAL A 133 8.16 -13.32 -3.55
C VAL A 133 8.77 -12.25 -2.65
N SER A 134 9.12 -11.13 -3.24
CA SER A 134 9.61 -9.96 -2.52
C SER A 134 8.44 -9.31 -1.79
N SER A 135 8.53 -9.20 -0.46
CA SER A 135 7.58 -8.48 0.39
C SER A 135 8.00 -7.02 0.59
N PRO A 136 7.08 -6.09 0.88
CA PRO A 136 7.46 -4.73 1.25
C PRO A 136 8.41 -4.74 2.45
N ILE A 137 9.51 -3.98 2.33
CA ILE A 137 10.47 -3.77 3.42
C ILE A 137 10.05 -2.52 4.19
N TYR A 138 9.90 -2.65 5.51
CA TYR A 138 9.67 -1.53 6.42
C TYR A 138 10.97 -1.17 7.12
N TRP A 139 11.48 0.02 6.79
CA TRP A 139 12.71 0.54 7.36
C TRP A 139 12.45 1.26 8.68
N ASP A 140 13.35 1.10 9.66
CA ASP A 140 13.19 1.71 10.98
C ASP A 140 13.45 3.22 10.95
N ASN A 141 14.33 3.67 10.06
CA ASN A 141 14.73 5.07 9.97
C ASN A 141 14.67 5.57 8.52
N LEU A 142 14.18 6.80 8.37
CA LEU A 142 14.11 7.51 7.11
C LEU A 142 14.71 8.90 7.29
N TYR A 143 15.64 9.28 6.40
CA TYR A 143 16.33 10.54 6.45
C TYR A 143 16.49 11.13 5.04
N SER A 144 16.52 12.45 4.91
CA SER A 144 16.90 13.14 3.67
C SER A 144 17.98 14.19 3.93
N SER A 145 18.79 14.46 2.91
CA SER A 145 19.83 15.50 2.96
C SER A 145 19.26 16.90 3.23
N SER A 146 18.07 17.18 2.69
CA SER A 146 17.31 18.42 2.90
C SER A 146 15.84 18.20 2.57
N HIS A 147 14.98 19.15 2.95
CA HIS A 147 13.63 19.24 2.44
C HIS A 147 13.12 20.69 2.42
N LEU A 148 12.22 20.96 1.47
CA LEU A 148 11.63 22.29 1.31
C LEU A 148 10.48 22.50 2.32
N ILE A 149 10.48 23.68 2.95
CA ILE A 149 9.33 24.17 3.71
C ILE A 149 8.86 25.46 3.02
N GLN A 150 7.63 25.45 2.53
CA GLN A 150 7.05 26.61 1.85
C GLN A 150 5.73 27.00 2.51
N LYS A 151 5.68 28.17 3.11
CA LYS A 151 4.55 28.65 3.93
C LYS A 151 4.26 27.65 5.06
N SER A 152 3.06 27.03 5.05
CA SER A 152 2.63 26.02 6.02
C SER A 152 2.79 24.57 5.51
N ILE A 153 3.33 24.37 4.30
CA ILE A 153 3.50 23.05 3.69
C ILE A 153 4.94 22.59 3.92
N ASN A 154 5.08 21.40 4.46
CA ASN A 154 6.35 20.73 4.68
C ASN A 154 6.47 19.55 3.71
N TYR A 155 7.42 19.63 2.77
CA TYR A 155 7.71 18.60 1.78
C TYR A 155 8.77 17.63 2.30
N LYS A 156 8.48 17.07 3.48
CA LYS A 156 9.39 16.23 4.25
C LYS A 156 9.58 14.85 3.64
N VAL A 157 10.59 14.13 4.12
CA VAL A 157 10.97 12.82 3.58
C VAL A 157 9.89 11.74 3.80
N GLU A 158 9.11 11.83 4.85
CA GLU A 158 8.03 10.87 5.12
C GLU A 158 6.93 10.88 4.05
N ASN A 159 6.85 11.94 3.24
CA ASN A 159 5.93 11.99 2.12
C ASN A 159 6.23 10.93 1.03
N VAL A 160 7.43 10.34 1.00
CA VAL A 160 7.74 9.29 0.01
C VAL A 160 7.29 7.88 0.43
N ILE A 161 6.72 7.75 1.62
CA ILE A 161 6.23 6.47 2.16
C ILE A 161 4.79 6.56 2.68
N ASP A 162 4.08 7.66 2.39
CA ASP A 162 2.73 7.89 2.91
C ASP A 162 1.62 7.29 2.03
N ASN A 163 1.98 6.64 0.92
CA ASN A 163 1.08 6.05 -0.08
C ASN A 163 0.13 7.07 -0.71
N ASN A 164 0.53 8.34 -0.78
CA ASN A 164 -0.25 9.41 -1.37
C ASN A 164 0.55 10.15 -2.46
N PRO A 165 0.44 9.77 -3.73
CA PRO A 165 1.16 10.43 -4.83
C PRO A 165 0.88 11.94 -4.98
N SER A 166 -0.12 12.46 -4.25
CA SER A 166 -0.41 13.90 -4.21
C SER A 166 0.46 14.67 -3.21
N THR A 167 1.30 13.99 -2.44
CA THR A 167 2.38 14.54 -1.63
C THR A 167 3.73 14.21 -2.28
N ALA A 168 4.80 14.85 -1.82
CA ALA A 168 6.16 14.57 -2.31
C ALA A 168 7.21 15.03 -1.30
N TRP A 169 8.36 14.37 -1.29
CA TRP A 169 9.58 14.99 -0.83
C TRP A 169 10.08 15.92 -1.91
N ILE A 170 10.47 17.13 -1.50
CA ILE A 170 11.11 18.14 -2.34
C ILE A 170 12.38 18.56 -1.66
N GLU A 171 13.50 18.44 -2.34
CA GLU A 171 14.78 18.87 -1.81
C GLU A 171 14.86 20.41 -1.66
N LYS A 172 15.84 20.89 -0.87
CA LYS A 172 16.07 22.31 -0.64
C LYS A 172 17.54 22.63 -0.87
N SER A 173 18.00 22.50 -2.11
CA SER A 173 19.33 22.95 -2.50
C SER A 173 19.25 24.16 -3.43
N ILE A 174 20.40 24.75 -3.70
CA ILE A 174 20.51 25.75 -4.77
C ILE A 174 20.76 24.97 -6.07
N GLY A 175 19.88 25.14 -7.05
CA GLY A 175 19.96 24.43 -8.34
C GLY A 175 19.02 23.27 -8.47
N ASP A 176 19.44 22.22 -9.12
CA ASP A 176 18.61 21.10 -9.55
C ASP A 176 18.63 19.89 -8.59
N GLY A 177 19.13 20.07 -7.37
CA GLY A 177 19.13 19.01 -6.37
C GLY A 177 20.12 17.87 -6.61
N ILE A 178 21.08 18.02 -7.52
CA ILE A 178 22.11 17.00 -7.77
C ILE A 178 22.91 16.71 -6.51
N GLY A 179 23.06 15.43 -6.15
CA GLY A 179 23.70 14.98 -4.92
C GLY A 179 22.81 14.98 -3.68
N GLN A 180 21.60 15.54 -3.76
CA GLN A 180 20.60 15.39 -2.70
C GLN A 180 20.10 13.95 -2.66
N PHE A 181 19.72 13.48 -1.45
CA PHE A 181 19.40 12.06 -1.27
C PHE A 181 18.31 11.82 -0.22
N ILE A 182 17.72 10.65 -0.34
CA ILE A 182 16.89 10.01 0.67
C ILE A 182 17.59 8.74 1.13
N GLN A 183 17.65 8.49 2.43
CA GLN A 183 18.27 7.30 3.01
C GLN A 183 17.26 6.55 3.89
N PHE A 184 17.15 5.26 3.63
CA PHE A 184 16.45 4.26 4.41
C PHE A 184 17.48 3.44 5.19
N SER A 185 17.22 3.13 6.46
CA SER A 185 18.11 2.28 7.26
C SER A 185 17.37 1.54 8.36
N SER A 186 17.98 0.42 8.80
CA SER A 186 17.47 -0.44 9.87
C SER A 186 18.63 -1.08 10.62
N ASP A 187 18.38 -1.55 11.84
CA ASP A 187 19.30 -2.43 12.56
C ASP A 187 19.29 -3.86 12.00
N LYS A 188 18.27 -4.21 11.21
CA LYS A 188 18.12 -5.48 10.50
C LYS A 188 18.77 -5.43 9.13
N THR A 189 19.15 -6.60 8.62
CA THR A 189 19.64 -6.75 7.25
C THR A 189 18.51 -7.30 6.36
N PHE A 190 18.35 -6.70 5.19
CA PHE A 190 17.39 -7.14 4.19
C PHE A 190 18.11 -7.52 2.91
N ARG A 191 17.61 -8.53 2.22
CA ARG A 191 17.88 -8.74 0.82
C ARG A 191 16.90 -7.88 0.03
N VAL A 192 17.37 -6.82 -0.60
CA VAL A 192 16.55 -5.90 -1.42
C VAL A 192 16.53 -6.42 -2.85
N ASP A 193 15.34 -6.78 -3.34
CA ASP A 193 15.18 -7.32 -4.69
C ASP A 193 14.82 -6.22 -5.70
N LYS A 194 13.92 -5.28 -5.31
CA LYS A 194 13.48 -4.18 -6.17
C LYS A 194 13.08 -2.94 -5.40
N ILE A 195 13.12 -1.81 -6.09
CA ILE A 195 12.63 -0.51 -5.61
C ILE A 195 11.61 0.02 -6.62
N ASP A 196 10.44 0.42 -6.17
CA ASP A 196 9.41 1.10 -6.94
C ASP A 196 9.42 2.59 -6.58
N ILE A 197 9.47 3.47 -7.59
CA ILE A 197 9.55 4.93 -7.41
C ILE A 197 8.45 5.61 -8.23
N ILE A 198 7.66 6.50 -7.60
CA ILE A 198 6.88 7.51 -8.32
C ILE A 198 7.73 8.77 -8.40
N ASN A 199 8.26 9.01 -9.60
CA ASN A 199 9.19 10.09 -9.90
C ASN A 199 8.47 11.44 -10.09
N GLY A 200 9.07 12.53 -9.64
CA GLY A 200 8.49 13.87 -9.73
C GLY A 200 7.39 14.12 -8.68
N PHE A 201 6.67 15.23 -8.82
CA PHE A 201 5.51 15.55 -7.96
C PHE A 201 4.22 15.19 -8.66
N SER A 202 3.72 13.98 -8.41
CA SER A 202 2.63 13.35 -9.14
C SER A 202 1.22 13.78 -8.70
N LYS A 203 1.09 14.92 -8.00
CA LYS A 203 -0.21 15.47 -7.59
C LYS A 203 -1.16 15.72 -8.77
N ASN A 204 -0.65 16.23 -9.87
CA ASN A 204 -1.32 16.39 -11.16
C ASN A 204 -0.29 16.72 -12.24
N GLN A 205 -0.69 16.61 -13.52
CA GLN A 205 0.17 16.83 -14.69
C GLN A 205 0.84 18.22 -14.70
N ASP A 206 0.11 19.27 -14.32
CA ASP A 206 0.62 20.64 -14.31
C ASP A 206 1.77 20.82 -13.30
N ILE A 207 1.59 20.32 -12.09
CA ILE A 207 2.61 20.37 -11.03
C ILE A 207 3.79 19.47 -11.38
N TYR A 208 3.53 18.28 -11.91
CA TYR A 208 4.55 17.33 -12.35
C TYR A 208 5.51 17.98 -13.36
N LEU A 209 4.98 18.64 -14.40
CA LEU A 209 5.77 19.27 -15.44
C LEU A 209 6.49 20.55 -14.97
N LYS A 210 6.00 21.25 -13.95
CA LYS A 210 6.59 22.49 -13.44
C LYS A 210 7.82 22.29 -12.57
N ASN A 211 8.03 21.10 -12.03
CA ASN A 211 9.16 20.74 -11.19
C ASN A 211 10.16 19.86 -11.94
N ASN A 212 11.35 19.69 -11.40
CA ASN A 212 12.28 18.68 -11.90
C ASN A 212 11.81 17.28 -11.52
N ARG A 213 12.10 16.33 -12.40
CA ARG A 213 11.95 14.89 -12.20
C ARG A 213 13.31 14.25 -12.26
N VAL A 214 13.56 13.26 -11.42
CA VAL A 214 14.85 12.57 -11.43
C VAL A 214 15.00 11.81 -12.75
N LYS A 215 16.14 11.96 -13.42
CA LYS A 215 16.51 11.23 -14.62
C LYS A 215 17.37 10.01 -14.28
N LYS A 216 18.39 10.22 -13.43
CA LYS A 216 19.22 9.12 -12.92
C LYS A 216 19.30 9.15 -11.41
N VAL A 217 19.20 7.98 -10.81
CA VAL A 217 19.46 7.74 -9.40
C VAL A 217 20.71 6.90 -9.23
N VAL A 218 21.49 7.20 -8.20
CA VAL A 218 22.49 6.29 -7.65
C VAL A 218 21.93 5.66 -6.41
N LEU A 219 21.86 4.34 -6.37
CA LEU A 219 21.56 3.56 -5.16
C LEU A 219 22.88 3.22 -4.48
N GLU A 220 23.12 3.74 -3.27
CA GLU A 220 24.27 3.36 -2.45
C GLU A 220 23.82 2.46 -1.32
N PHE A 221 24.45 1.30 -1.17
CA PHE A 221 24.14 0.32 -0.14
C PHE A 221 25.07 0.43 1.08
N SER A 222 24.81 -0.34 2.13
CA SER A 222 25.57 -0.26 3.39
C SER A 222 27.04 -0.61 3.26
N ASP A 223 27.42 -1.45 2.30
CA ASP A 223 28.80 -1.81 1.97
C ASP A 223 29.51 -0.82 1.05
N LYS A 224 28.83 0.32 0.72
CA LYS A 224 29.29 1.36 -0.20
C LYS A 224 29.28 0.95 -1.68
N SER A 225 28.82 -0.22 -2.02
CA SER A 225 28.54 -0.53 -3.42
C SER A 225 27.44 0.36 -3.99
N GLN A 226 27.47 0.61 -5.28
CA GLN A 226 26.56 1.51 -5.94
C GLN A 226 25.99 0.90 -7.24
N GLN A 227 24.75 1.25 -7.52
CA GLN A 227 24.10 0.99 -8.80
C GLN A 227 23.52 2.29 -9.36
N VAL A 228 23.61 2.48 -10.68
CA VAL A 228 23.04 3.64 -11.36
C VAL A 228 21.85 3.18 -12.22
N HIS A 229 20.71 3.85 -12.06
CA HIS A 229 19.51 3.53 -12.82
C HIS A 229 18.91 4.79 -13.44
N GLU A 230 18.36 4.65 -14.65
CA GLU A 230 17.66 5.71 -15.36
C GLU A 230 16.15 5.54 -15.16
N LEU A 231 15.46 6.64 -14.83
CA LEU A 231 14.01 6.70 -14.71
C LEU A 231 13.43 7.37 -15.95
N SER A 232 12.26 6.90 -16.41
CA SER A 232 11.57 7.49 -17.55
C SER A 232 10.94 8.84 -17.20
N ASP A 233 10.97 9.80 -18.15
CA ASP A 233 10.22 11.05 -18.05
C ASP A 233 8.74 10.84 -18.42
N ASN A 234 7.89 11.81 -18.06
CA ASN A 234 6.44 11.82 -18.34
C ASN A 234 5.69 10.55 -17.87
N ASN A 235 6.17 9.95 -16.80
CA ASN A 235 5.54 8.80 -16.14
C ASN A 235 5.23 9.16 -14.68
N MET A 236 3.95 9.28 -14.36
CA MET A 236 3.44 9.60 -13.03
C MET A 236 3.08 8.36 -12.20
N ASP A 237 3.27 7.17 -12.76
CA ASP A 237 3.07 5.89 -12.08
C ASP A 237 4.39 5.34 -11.51
N TYR A 238 4.29 4.24 -10.78
CA TYR A 238 5.46 3.54 -10.28
C TYR A 238 6.37 3.05 -11.41
N GLN A 239 7.67 3.30 -11.24
CA GLN A 239 8.74 2.77 -12.05
C GLN A 239 9.57 1.81 -11.21
N THR A 240 9.73 0.58 -11.66
CA THR A 240 10.44 -0.47 -10.94
C THR A 240 11.92 -0.49 -11.32
N ILE A 241 12.79 -0.44 -10.32
CA ILE A 241 14.22 -0.71 -10.42
C ILE A 241 14.47 -2.12 -9.89
N ASP A 242 15.01 -3.00 -10.73
CA ASP A 242 15.53 -4.31 -10.29
C ASP A 242 16.90 -4.10 -9.63
N VAL A 243 17.00 -4.43 -8.35
CA VAL A 243 18.23 -4.30 -7.54
C VAL A 243 19.04 -5.59 -7.55
N GLY A 244 18.44 -6.72 -7.92
CA GLY A 244 19.10 -8.00 -8.06
C GLY A 244 19.42 -8.72 -6.75
N GLY A 245 18.71 -8.40 -5.67
CA GLY A 245 18.83 -9.13 -4.40
C GLY A 245 20.07 -8.77 -3.57
N ILE A 246 20.33 -7.50 -3.38
CA ILE A 246 21.45 -6.99 -2.57
C ILE A 246 21.13 -7.10 -1.08
N ASN A 247 22.06 -7.72 -0.32
CA ASN A 247 21.97 -7.79 1.15
C ASN A 247 22.49 -6.48 1.76
N THR A 248 21.61 -5.75 2.43
CA THR A 248 21.94 -4.42 2.98
C THR A 248 21.07 -4.07 4.18
N ASN A 249 21.57 -3.24 5.07
CA ASN A 249 20.80 -2.62 6.15
C ASN A 249 20.56 -1.12 5.91
N SER A 250 21.00 -0.60 4.76
CA SER A 250 20.65 0.76 4.35
C SER A 250 20.68 0.91 2.83
N VAL A 251 19.76 1.72 2.30
CA VAL A 251 19.74 2.16 0.91
C VAL A 251 19.67 3.67 0.87
N LYS A 252 20.58 4.29 0.16
CA LYS A 252 20.57 5.73 -0.12
C LYS A 252 20.24 5.95 -1.59
N VAL A 253 19.16 6.67 -1.86
CA VAL A 253 18.69 7.06 -3.19
C VAL A 253 19.19 8.47 -3.46
N ILE A 254 20.18 8.63 -4.34
CA ILE A 254 20.89 9.87 -4.62
C ILE A 254 20.48 10.38 -5.99
N ILE A 255 20.15 11.67 -6.11
CA ILE A 255 19.87 12.34 -7.38
C ILE A 255 21.18 12.56 -8.14
N GLU A 256 21.32 11.96 -9.33
CA GLU A 256 22.53 12.15 -10.18
C GLU A 256 22.24 13.05 -11.39
N GLU A 257 21.11 12.85 -12.06
CA GLU A 257 20.65 13.69 -13.18
C GLU A 257 19.15 13.95 -13.08
N VAL A 258 18.68 15.04 -13.68
CA VAL A 258 17.26 15.43 -13.69
C VAL A 258 16.76 15.77 -15.08
N TYR A 259 15.45 15.56 -15.29
CA TYR A 259 14.70 16.12 -16.41
C TYR A 259 14.25 17.54 -16.07
N THR A 260 14.58 18.48 -16.95
CA THR A 260 14.29 19.91 -16.76
C THR A 260 13.27 20.45 -17.78
N ASN A 261 12.78 19.61 -18.68
CA ASN A 261 11.86 20.01 -19.75
C ASN A 261 10.52 20.46 -19.17
N GLY A 262 10.08 21.67 -19.56
CA GLY A 262 8.80 22.23 -19.11
C GLY A 262 8.79 22.81 -17.70
N ARG A 263 9.89 22.74 -16.96
CA ARG A 263 9.97 23.21 -15.58
C ARG A 263 9.74 24.72 -15.45
N LYS A 264 9.10 25.09 -14.38
CA LYS A 264 8.99 26.45 -13.88
C LYS A 264 9.88 26.68 -12.64
N TYR A 265 10.11 25.60 -11.86
CA TYR A 265 10.88 25.57 -10.64
C TYR A 265 12.07 24.64 -10.81
N SER A 266 13.16 24.89 -10.08
CA SER A 266 14.34 24.02 -10.06
C SER A 266 14.29 22.93 -8.99
N ASP A 267 13.21 22.90 -8.19
CA ASP A 267 13.04 21.92 -7.14
C ASP A 267 12.87 20.51 -7.75
N THR A 268 13.64 19.54 -7.28
CA THR A 268 13.52 18.14 -7.67
C THR A 268 12.67 17.38 -6.66
N CYS A 269 11.73 16.62 -7.17
CA CYS A 269 10.68 15.97 -6.37
C CYS A 269 10.69 14.47 -6.56
N ILE A 270 10.29 13.73 -5.50
CA ILE A 270 9.92 12.31 -5.53
C ILE A 270 8.64 12.15 -4.72
N SER A 271 7.59 11.58 -5.32
CA SER A 271 6.32 11.36 -4.63
C SER A 271 6.34 10.12 -3.76
N GLU A 272 6.83 8.98 -4.27
CA GLU A 272 6.79 7.71 -3.53
C GLU A 272 8.05 6.88 -3.76
N ILE A 273 8.46 6.13 -2.72
CA ILE A 273 9.48 5.08 -2.79
C ILE A 273 9.00 3.89 -1.96
N SER A 274 8.93 2.72 -2.60
CA SER A 274 8.67 1.45 -1.92
C SER A 274 9.78 0.46 -2.24
N MET A 275 10.25 -0.28 -1.25
CA MET A 275 11.30 -1.29 -1.43
C MET A 275 10.77 -2.67 -1.09
N TYR A 276 11.22 -3.67 -1.83
CA TYR A 276 10.74 -5.03 -1.70
C TYR A 276 11.90 -6.01 -1.60
N GLY A 277 11.72 -7.00 -0.75
CA GLY A 277 12.71 -8.03 -0.49
C GLY A 277 12.33 -8.90 0.70
N GLN A 278 13.30 -9.35 1.45
CA GLN A 278 13.09 -10.18 2.66
C GLN A 278 14.13 -9.85 3.74
N GLU A 279 13.74 -9.94 5.00
CA GLU A 279 14.68 -9.92 6.15
C GLU A 279 15.54 -11.20 6.14
N ILE A 280 16.85 -11.09 6.42
CA ILE A 280 17.81 -12.20 6.40
C ILE A 280 18.55 -12.33 7.74
#